data_cd0a4dffd467ace81f122db687ef13f5
#
_entry.id   cd0a4dffd467ace81f122db687ef13f5
#
_cell.length_a   1.000
_cell.length_b   1.000
_cell.length_c   1.000
_cell.angle_alpha   90.00
_cell.angle_beta   90.00
_cell.angle_gamma   90.00
#
_symmetry.space_group_name_H-M   'P 1'
#
loop_
_entity.id
_entity.type
_entity.pdbx_description
1 polymer ?
#
loop_
_entity_poly.entity_id
_entity_poly.type
_entity_poly.pdbx_seq_one_letter_code
_entity_poly.pdbx_strand_id
1 'polypeptide(L)'
;MTDLNHFYTERKNDFLREGQVLALVIKRISLLRIVVALALAVAGYFGFSHPWIWLTLIPLVVVFLFLVAKHGREEGKLDLNRNLVKLNELELKALDHHYSEFNDGRRFVGPHHAYSYDLDLFGAASVYQYLNRCGTVIGEEQLAKDLNQPQISIEKILSRQEAIKELVEKIDFRQWYWAQGHLLHDSTHDNDKLFDWLNGTDVVNGKRKIEFALVFFPIVSAALIALTIYNSSFFPLILLFGGVQWFIISFFTKDISKAEAALSKHRRLFEKYATLLSGISSQSFQANHLKEILDESVSASQKIRKFSGLVNAFQARQNAMASMFGNSLYLYDLQCLLRLERWRAENRSYVEDWLFKIAEMDALNSFATFSFNNPSNCVPTIHNRLSIEAVDMAHPLINVSERVTNSCTLGMPTHIMLVTGANMAGKSTFLRAVGVNVVLALSGSSVNASSFTCPMLKLVTSMRATDSLVEHQSYFYAELTRIKQIMDQVKSGSPSLVLLDEILRGTNSRDKQDGSIGLIRQFVTSKSLVILASHDVILGELQKEFPD
;
A
#
# COMPACT_ATOMS: atom_id res chain seq x y z
N MET A 1 -13.36 -13.72 21.86
CA MET A 1 -11.91 -13.49 22.02
C MET A 1 -11.12 -14.79 22.18
N THR A 2 -11.56 -15.76 23.00
CA THR A 2 -10.89 -17.07 23.15
C THR A 2 -10.69 -17.81 21.83
N ASP A 3 -11.59 -17.68 20.90
CA ASP A 3 -11.54 -18.34 19.59
C ASP A 3 -10.45 -17.70 18.68
N LEU A 4 -10.37 -16.38 18.58
CA LEU A 4 -9.38 -15.70 17.74
C LEU A 4 -7.94 -15.86 18.28
N ASN A 5 -7.74 -15.82 19.58
CA ASN A 5 -6.43 -16.09 20.19
C ASN A 5 -5.97 -17.52 19.90
N HIS A 6 -6.88 -18.50 20.02
CA HIS A 6 -6.59 -19.89 19.67
C HIS A 6 -6.25 -20.00 18.18
N PHE A 7 -7.06 -19.39 17.32
CA PHE A 7 -6.89 -19.40 15.87
C PHE A 7 -5.51 -18.88 15.44
N TYR A 8 -5.10 -17.67 15.87
CA TYR A 8 -3.79 -17.11 15.50
C TYR A 8 -2.62 -17.88 16.15
N THR A 9 -2.81 -18.42 17.34
CA THR A 9 -1.79 -19.27 18.00
C THR A 9 -1.55 -20.56 17.21
N GLU A 10 -2.61 -21.23 16.79
CA GLU A 10 -2.53 -22.45 16.00
C GLU A 10 -1.84 -22.18 14.65
N ARG A 11 -2.27 -21.15 13.92
CA ARG A 11 -1.62 -20.75 12.65
C ARG A 11 -0.15 -20.42 12.82
N LYS A 12 0.20 -19.65 13.85
CA LYS A 12 1.61 -19.36 14.16
C LYS A 12 2.41 -20.64 14.35
N ASN A 13 1.89 -21.59 15.13
CA ASN A 13 2.57 -22.85 15.40
C ASN A 13 2.71 -23.73 14.15
N ASP A 14 1.72 -23.73 13.26
CA ASP A 14 1.78 -24.46 12.00
C ASP A 14 2.86 -23.88 11.08
N PHE A 15 2.92 -22.55 10.92
CA PHE A 15 3.98 -21.90 10.16
C PHE A 15 5.36 -22.10 10.80
N LEU A 16 5.48 -22.13 12.11
CA LEU A 16 6.75 -22.47 12.79
C LEU A 16 7.22 -23.89 12.45
N ARG A 17 6.32 -24.87 12.46
CA ARG A 17 6.65 -26.27 12.08
C ARG A 17 7.06 -26.35 10.59
N GLU A 18 6.31 -25.69 9.70
CA GLU A 18 6.64 -25.62 8.28
C GLU A 18 8.03 -24.98 8.06
N GLY A 19 8.33 -23.89 8.76
CA GLY A 19 9.62 -23.21 8.71
C GLY A 19 10.78 -24.11 9.15
N GLN A 20 10.59 -24.95 10.17
CA GLN A 20 11.60 -25.92 10.60
C GLN A 20 11.88 -26.97 9.50
N VAL A 21 10.83 -27.47 8.84
CA VAL A 21 10.99 -28.42 7.72
C VAL A 21 11.74 -27.76 6.56
N LEU A 22 11.36 -26.54 6.17
CA LEU A 22 12.04 -25.78 5.12
C LEU A 22 13.53 -25.56 5.44
N ALA A 23 13.86 -25.19 6.67
CA ALA A 23 15.25 -25.01 7.12
C ALA A 23 16.08 -26.29 7.00
N LEU A 24 15.51 -27.46 7.33
CA LEU A 24 16.17 -28.75 7.14
C LEU A 24 16.40 -29.07 5.65
N VAL A 25 15.44 -28.78 4.78
CA VAL A 25 15.57 -28.95 3.33
C VAL A 25 16.69 -28.08 2.79
N ILE A 26 16.73 -26.80 3.17
CA ILE A 26 17.77 -25.84 2.77
C ILE A 26 19.15 -26.33 3.22
N LYS A 27 19.29 -26.82 4.45
CA LYS A 27 20.56 -27.37 4.98
C LYS A 27 21.02 -28.57 4.16
N ARG A 28 20.11 -29.48 3.77
CA ARG A 28 20.44 -30.65 2.90
C ARG A 28 20.89 -30.19 1.51
N ILE A 29 20.20 -29.22 0.89
CA ILE A 29 20.59 -28.69 -0.43
C ILE A 29 21.96 -28.02 -0.35
N SER A 30 22.25 -27.25 0.70
CA SER A 30 23.54 -26.61 0.93
C SER A 30 24.68 -27.63 1.01
N LEU A 31 24.48 -28.75 1.75
CA LEU A 31 25.44 -29.82 1.84
C LEU A 31 25.70 -30.48 0.46
N LEU A 32 24.63 -30.76 -0.30
CA LEU A 32 24.75 -31.32 -1.65
C LEU A 32 25.50 -30.37 -2.58
N ARG A 33 25.28 -29.05 -2.49
CA ARG A 33 26.03 -28.05 -3.27
C ARG A 33 27.53 -28.10 -2.97
N ILE A 34 27.92 -28.24 -1.71
CA ILE A 34 29.33 -28.37 -1.30
C ILE A 34 29.95 -29.67 -1.90
N VAL A 35 29.25 -30.80 -1.82
CA VAL A 35 29.69 -32.07 -2.38
C VAL A 35 29.88 -31.95 -3.90
N VAL A 36 28.94 -31.37 -4.63
CA VAL A 36 29.04 -31.18 -6.08
C VAL A 36 30.16 -30.19 -6.44
N ALA A 37 30.36 -29.13 -5.66
CA ALA A 37 31.45 -28.18 -5.86
C ALA A 37 32.82 -28.85 -5.68
N LEU A 38 32.97 -29.71 -4.66
CA LEU A 38 34.20 -30.51 -4.47
C LEU A 38 34.41 -31.50 -5.62
N ALA A 39 33.33 -32.15 -6.08
CA ALA A 39 33.41 -33.06 -7.24
C ALA A 39 33.84 -32.30 -8.52
N LEU A 40 33.35 -31.08 -8.75
CA LEU A 40 33.78 -30.20 -9.84
C LEU A 40 35.27 -29.85 -9.73
N ALA A 41 35.76 -29.51 -8.54
CA ALA A 41 37.17 -29.20 -8.31
C ALA A 41 38.08 -30.41 -8.57
N VAL A 42 37.68 -31.60 -8.09
CA VAL A 42 38.39 -32.86 -8.30
C VAL A 42 38.40 -33.23 -9.78
N ALA A 43 37.25 -33.19 -10.46
CA ALA A 43 37.14 -33.48 -11.89
C ALA A 43 37.98 -32.49 -12.73
N GLY A 44 38.01 -31.20 -12.35
CA GLY A 44 38.88 -30.20 -12.99
C GLY A 44 40.37 -30.53 -12.82
N TYR A 45 40.79 -30.90 -11.61
CA TYR A 45 42.18 -31.27 -11.35
C TYR A 45 42.64 -32.49 -12.17
N PHE A 46 41.87 -33.59 -12.17
CA PHE A 46 42.21 -34.80 -12.91
C PHE A 46 41.96 -34.67 -14.43
N GLY A 47 41.14 -33.74 -14.87
CA GLY A 47 40.89 -33.45 -16.28
C GLY A 47 42.14 -33.03 -17.05
N PHE A 48 43.13 -32.42 -16.39
CA PHE A 48 44.43 -32.09 -17.01
C PHE A 48 45.24 -33.37 -17.35
N SER A 49 45.09 -34.44 -16.58
CA SER A 49 45.79 -35.71 -16.83
C SER A 49 44.96 -36.64 -17.74
N HIS A 50 43.64 -36.53 -17.72
CA HIS A 50 42.73 -37.41 -18.47
C HIS A 50 41.65 -36.60 -19.17
N PRO A 51 41.83 -36.19 -20.44
CA PRO A 51 40.92 -35.26 -21.14
C PRO A 51 39.45 -35.70 -21.20
N TRP A 52 39.14 -36.99 -21.14
CA TRP A 52 37.76 -37.49 -21.12
C TRP A 52 36.98 -37.11 -19.87
N ILE A 53 37.66 -36.77 -18.75
CA ILE A 53 37.03 -36.31 -17.51
C ILE A 53 36.33 -34.95 -17.71
N TRP A 54 36.77 -34.11 -18.65
CA TRP A 54 36.13 -32.86 -18.98
C TRP A 54 34.65 -33.02 -19.38
N LEU A 55 34.28 -34.19 -19.97
CA LEU A 55 32.91 -34.50 -20.32
C LEU A 55 32.00 -34.62 -19.07
N THR A 56 32.59 -35.01 -17.92
CA THR A 56 31.83 -35.14 -16.66
C THR A 56 31.52 -33.79 -16.01
N LEU A 57 32.28 -32.73 -16.37
CA LEU A 57 32.01 -31.38 -15.83
C LEU A 57 30.66 -30.82 -16.28
N ILE A 58 30.22 -31.10 -17.51
CA ILE A 58 28.96 -30.57 -18.03
C ILE A 58 27.76 -30.99 -17.15
N PRO A 59 27.52 -32.28 -16.88
CA PRO A 59 26.43 -32.71 -16.02
C PRO A 59 26.60 -32.20 -14.57
N LEU A 60 27.82 -32.15 -14.03
CA LEU A 60 28.07 -31.63 -12.68
C LEU A 60 27.74 -30.13 -12.58
N VAL A 61 28.10 -29.33 -13.57
CA VAL A 61 27.74 -27.90 -13.63
C VAL A 61 26.22 -27.73 -13.70
N VAL A 62 25.54 -28.53 -14.53
CA VAL A 62 24.06 -28.49 -14.64
C VAL A 62 23.43 -28.82 -13.28
N VAL A 63 23.88 -29.88 -12.60
CA VAL A 63 23.40 -30.25 -11.26
C VAL A 63 23.68 -29.13 -10.24
N PHE A 64 24.89 -28.54 -10.28
CA PHE A 64 25.25 -27.45 -9.39
C PHE A 64 24.31 -26.23 -9.58
N LEU A 65 24.09 -25.81 -10.83
CA LEU A 65 23.19 -24.69 -11.15
C LEU A 65 21.76 -25.00 -10.74
N PHE A 66 21.29 -26.24 -10.96
CA PHE A 66 19.96 -26.66 -10.48
C PHE A 66 19.84 -26.57 -8.96
N LEU A 67 20.86 -27.04 -8.20
CA LEU A 67 20.86 -26.96 -6.75
C LEU A 67 20.92 -25.50 -6.25
N VAL A 68 21.65 -24.62 -6.94
CA VAL A 68 21.67 -23.17 -6.65
C VAL A 68 20.29 -22.57 -6.82
N ALA A 69 19.64 -22.84 -7.95
CA ALA A 69 18.29 -22.35 -8.23
C ALA A 69 17.26 -22.91 -7.24
N LYS A 70 17.37 -24.20 -6.88
CA LYS A 70 16.49 -24.84 -5.89
C LYS A 70 16.69 -24.24 -4.49
N HIS A 71 17.94 -24.01 -4.08
CA HIS A 71 18.26 -23.36 -2.80
C HIS A 71 17.58 -21.99 -2.68
N GLY A 72 17.75 -21.12 -3.68
CA GLY A 72 17.14 -19.80 -3.67
C GLY A 72 15.59 -19.83 -3.62
N ARG A 73 14.95 -20.82 -4.27
CA ARG A 73 13.49 -20.99 -4.19
C ARG A 73 13.03 -21.39 -2.78
N GLU A 74 13.72 -22.35 -2.15
CA GLU A 74 13.35 -22.79 -0.79
C GLU A 74 13.65 -21.71 0.25
N GLU A 75 14.72 -20.92 0.06
CA GLU A 75 15.03 -19.76 0.90
C GLU A 75 13.94 -18.70 0.82
N GLY A 76 13.46 -18.37 -0.39
CA GLY A 76 12.33 -17.45 -0.56
C GLY A 76 11.04 -17.94 0.11
N LYS A 77 10.75 -19.27 0.11
CA LYS A 77 9.62 -19.83 0.86
C LYS A 77 9.82 -19.70 2.37
N LEU A 78 11.04 -19.90 2.87
CA LEU A 78 11.34 -19.77 4.29
C LEU A 78 11.16 -18.31 4.76
N ASP A 79 11.57 -17.33 3.96
CA ASP A 79 11.42 -15.93 4.29
C ASP A 79 9.94 -15.50 4.29
N LEU A 80 9.15 -15.99 3.33
CA LEU A 80 7.69 -15.81 3.33
C LEU A 80 7.06 -16.41 4.60
N ASN A 81 7.45 -17.63 4.95
CA ASN A 81 6.95 -18.33 6.14
C ASN A 81 7.31 -17.57 7.44
N ARG A 82 8.53 -17.00 7.53
CA ARG A 82 8.92 -16.16 8.67
C ARG A 82 8.03 -14.92 8.80
N ASN A 83 7.67 -14.29 7.69
CA ASN A 83 6.75 -13.16 7.69
C ASN A 83 5.34 -13.59 8.13
N LEU A 84 4.87 -14.78 7.74
CA LEU A 84 3.60 -15.33 8.22
C LEU A 84 3.60 -15.59 9.72
N VAL A 85 4.67 -16.15 10.28
CA VAL A 85 4.85 -16.29 11.73
C VAL A 85 4.78 -14.92 12.41
N LYS A 86 5.55 -13.96 11.92
CA LYS A 86 5.59 -12.59 12.45
C LYS A 86 4.21 -11.93 12.43
N LEU A 87 3.47 -12.05 11.31
CA LEU A 87 2.13 -11.48 11.22
C LEU A 87 1.19 -12.05 12.28
N ASN A 88 1.17 -13.39 12.45
CA ASN A 88 0.30 -14.01 13.46
C ASN A 88 0.71 -13.62 14.89
N GLU A 89 2.00 -13.37 15.17
CA GLU A 89 2.45 -12.80 16.44
C GLU A 89 1.96 -11.36 16.65
N LEU A 90 2.01 -10.54 15.60
CA LEU A 90 1.51 -9.16 15.63
C LEU A 90 -0.01 -9.12 15.84
N GLU A 91 -0.75 -10.03 15.18
CA GLU A 91 -2.21 -10.11 15.37
C GLU A 91 -2.58 -10.53 16.80
N LEU A 92 -1.87 -11.50 17.40
CA LEU A 92 -2.07 -11.86 18.80
C LEU A 92 -1.87 -10.66 19.73
N LYS A 93 -0.82 -9.86 19.51
CA LYS A 93 -0.60 -8.61 20.26
C LYS A 93 -1.71 -7.59 20.01
N ALA A 94 -2.16 -7.45 18.76
CA ALA A 94 -3.21 -6.49 18.41
C ALA A 94 -4.57 -6.84 18.99
N LEU A 95 -4.90 -8.13 19.17
CA LEU A 95 -6.10 -8.56 19.88
C LEU A 95 -6.12 -8.08 21.35
N ASP A 96 -4.94 -7.94 21.96
CA ASP A 96 -4.75 -7.37 23.30
C ASP A 96 -4.53 -5.83 23.26
N HIS A 97 -4.88 -5.17 22.15
CA HIS A 97 -4.66 -3.73 21.90
C HIS A 97 -3.17 -3.27 21.94
N HIS A 98 -2.21 -4.19 21.77
CA HIS A 98 -0.79 -3.88 21.60
C HIS A 98 -0.42 -3.87 20.11
N TYR A 99 -0.74 -2.79 19.38
CA TYR A 99 -0.55 -2.67 17.94
C TYR A 99 0.52 -1.64 17.52
N SER A 100 1.37 -1.20 18.45
CA SER A 100 2.41 -0.19 18.22
C SER A 100 3.50 -0.59 17.21
N GLU A 101 3.61 -1.88 16.88
CA GLU A 101 4.57 -2.38 15.89
C GLU A 101 4.11 -2.18 14.44
N PHE A 102 2.82 -1.90 14.19
CA PHE A 102 2.32 -1.51 12.87
C PHE A 102 2.63 -0.03 12.60
N ASN A 103 2.80 0.32 11.32
CA ASN A 103 3.08 1.70 10.92
C ASN A 103 1.94 2.64 11.36
N ASP A 104 2.30 3.70 12.07
CA ASP A 104 1.37 4.65 12.68
C ASP A 104 0.82 5.71 11.71
N GLY A 105 1.31 5.77 10.47
CA GLY A 105 0.85 6.75 9.50
C GLY A 105 1.18 8.20 9.87
N ARG A 106 2.18 8.45 10.73
CA ARG A 106 2.57 9.81 11.18
C ARG A 106 2.80 10.78 10.02
N ARG A 107 3.26 10.28 8.86
CA ARG A 107 3.46 11.08 7.64
C ARG A 107 2.16 11.65 7.06
N PHE A 108 1.01 11.14 7.45
CA PHE A 108 -0.32 11.57 6.99
C PHE A 108 -1.02 12.51 7.96
N VAL A 109 -0.42 12.85 9.10
CA VAL A 109 -0.97 13.81 10.07
C VAL A 109 -1.09 15.17 9.42
N GLY A 110 -2.29 15.69 9.33
CA GLY A 110 -2.62 17.01 8.78
C GLY A 110 -3.38 17.85 9.82
N PRO A 111 -2.72 18.78 10.54
CA PRO A 111 -3.39 19.59 11.58
C PRO A 111 -4.58 20.42 11.06
N HIS A 112 -4.54 20.80 9.77
CA HIS A 112 -5.60 21.62 9.13
C HIS A 112 -6.66 20.78 8.41
N HIS A 113 -6.57 19.45 8.45
CA HIS A 113 -7.57 18.58 7.83
C HIS A 113 -8.95 18.75 8.49
N ALA A 114 -10.00 18.51 7.72
CA ALA A 114 -11.38 18.75 8.18
C ALA A 114 -11.77 17.99 9.44
N TYR A 115 -11.16 16.80 9.71
CA TYR A 115 -11.51 15.95 10.85
C TYR A 115 -10.40 15.02 11.33
N SER A 116 -9.40 14.67 10.48
CA SER A 116 -8.49 13.57 10.78
C SER A 116 -7.62 13.80 12.02
N TYR A 117 -7.24 15.05 12.27
CA TYR A 117 -6.45 15.43 13.44
C TYR A 117 -7.27 15.34 14.74
N ASP A 118 -8.52 15.82 14.72
CA ASP A 118 -9.41 15.80 15.87
C ASP A 118 -9.85 14.38 16.26
N LEU A 119 -9.99 13.49 15.27
CA LEU A 119 -10.40 12.11 15.46
C LEU A 119 -9.24 11.13 15.71
N ASP A 120 -8.02 11.62 15.88
CA ASP A 120 -6.83 10.79 16.07
C ASP A 120 -6.70 9.68 14.99
N LEU A 121 -6.94 10.03 13.72
CA LEU A 121 -6.87 9.04 12.65
C LEU A 121 -5.45 8.58 12.36
N PHE A 122 -4.43 9.43 12.55
CA PHE A 122 -3.04 9.12 12.24
C PHE A 122 -2.11 9.44 13.41
N GLY A 123 -0.96 8.77 13.45
CA GLY A 123 0.04 8.88 14.50
C GLY A 123 -0.01 7.71 15.47
N ALA A 124 0.79 7.77 16.52
CA ALA A 124 0.87 6.69 17.51
C ALA A 124 -0.48 6.45 18.19
N ALA A 125 -0.84 5.20 18.40
CA ALA A 125 -2.09 4.74 18.98
C ALA A 125 -3.35 5.24 18.24
N SER A 126 -3.25 5.48 16.93
CA SER A 126 -4.32 5.99 16.08
C SER A 126 -5.20 4.91 15.49
N VAL A 127 -6.33 5.33 14.89
CA VAL A 127 -7.23 4.46 14.13
C VAL A 127 -6.49 3.82 12.95
N TYR A 128 -5.67 4.58 12.22
CA TYR A 128 -4.86 4.08 11.12
C TYR A 128 -3.92 2.97 11.59
N GLN A 129 -3.17 3.18 12.68
CA GLN A 129 -2.24 2.18 13.20
C GLN A 129 -2.95 0.88 13.61
N TYR A 130 -4.15 0.99 14.16
CA TYR A 130 -4.97 -0.17 14.51
C TYR A 130 -5.49 -0.92 13.28
N LEU A 131 -5.84 -0.21 12.20
CA LEU A 131 -6.34 -0.79 10.95
C LEU A 131 -5.22 -1.32 10.06
N ASN A 132 -4.06 -0.68 10.04
CA ASN A 132 -3.03 -0.87 9.02
C ASN A 132 -2.48 -2.31 9.02
N ARG A 133 -2.82 -3.03 7.96
CA ARG A 133 -2.29 -4.34 7.60
C ARG A 133 -1.79 -4.33 6.15
N CYS A 134 -1.30 -3.16 5.70
CA CYS A 134 -0.76 -3.03 4.37
C CYS A 134 0.64 -3.66 4.29
N GLY A 135 0.90 -4.40 3.20
CA GLY A 135 2.20 -4.97 2.89
C GLY A 135 3.06 -4.08 2.00
N THR A 136 2.50 -2.97 1.50
CA THR A 136 3.17 -2.05 0.57
C THR A 136 2.98 -0.60 0.99
N VAL A 137 3.96 0.25 0.64
CA VAL A 137 3.87 1.70 0.90
C VAL A 137 2.70 2.35 0.14
N ILE A 138 2.44 1.90 -1.10
CA ILE A 138 1.30 2.40 -1.89
C ILE A 138 -0.05 1.98 -1.28
N GLY A 139 -0.13 0.80 -0.66
CA GLY A 139 -1.30 0.35 0.10
C GLY A 139 -1.52 1.19 1.36
N GLU A 140 -0.46 1.53 2.09
CA GLU A 140 -0.51 2.45 3.21
C GLU A 140 -1.05 3.83 2.80
N GLU A 141 -0.62 4.35 1.65
CA GLU A 141 -1.11 5.62 1.10
C GLU A 141 -2.59 5.54 0.70
N GLN A 142 -3.00 4.43 0.10
CA GLN A 142 -4.40 4.22 -0.25
C GLN A 142 -5.30 4.09 0.98
N LEU A 143 -4.88 3.34 2.01
CA LEU A 143 -5.60 3.25 3.28
C LEU A 143 -5.74 4.62 3.95
N ALA A 144 -4.67 5.42 3.95
CA ALA A 144 -4.70 6.78 4.49
C ALA A 144 -5.64 7.69 3.67
N LYS A 145 -5.63 7.56 2.35
CA LYS A 145 -6.54 8.28 1.45
C LYS A 145 -7.99 7.90 1.70
N ASP A 146 -8.30 6.63 1.88
CA ASP A 146 -9.65 6.15 2.17
C ASP A 146 -10.19 6.71 3.49
N LEU A 147 -9.34 6.90 4.50
CA LEU A 147 -9.71 7.52 5.78
C LEU A 147 -9.82 9.06 5.70
N ASN A 148 -9.00 9.72 4.89
CA ASN A 148 -9.02 11.18 4.72
C ASN A 148 -10.06 11.67 3.71
N GLN A 149 -10.37 10.85 2.71
CA GLN A 149 -11.27 11.19 1.61
C GLN A 149 -12.24 10.03 1.37
N PRO A 150 -13.22 9.84 2.26
CA PRO A 150 -14.18 8.76 2.13
C PRO A 150 -14.91 8.80 0.77
N GLN A 151 -15.45 7.66 0.36
CA GLN A 151 -16.15 7.53 -0.91
C GLN A 151 -17.37 8.46 -0.97
N ILE A 152 -17.63 9.03 -2.15
CA ILE A 152 -18.72 9.99 -2.38
C ILE A 152 -19.91 9.38 -3.14
N SER A 153 -19.92 8.05 -3.34
CA SER A 153 -20.99 7.31 -4.02
C SER A 153 -21.42 6.11 -3.19
N ILE A 154 -22.71 5.99 -2.97
CA ILE A 154 -23.30 4.84 -2.26
C ILE A 154 -22.94 3.53 -2.97
N GLU A 155 -23.01 3.49 -4.29
CA GLU A 155 -22.69 2.31 -5.11
C GLU A 155 -21.25 1.83 -4.85
N LYS A 156 -20.29 2.76 -4.80
CA LYS A 156 -18.90 2.42 -4.48
C LYS A 156 -18.74 1.90 -3.06
N ILE A 157 -19.43 2.49 -2.09
CA ILE A 157 -19.38 2.01 -0.70
C ILE A 157 -19.93 0.59 -0.63
N LEU A 158 -21.11 0.33 -1.21
CA LEU A 158 -21.71 -1.01 -1.21
C LEU A 158 -20.82 -2.03 -1.91
N SER A 159 -20.24 -1.69 -3.06
CA SER A 159 -19.32 -2.54 -3.79
C SER A 159 -18.06 -2.87 -2.97
N ARG A 160 -17.54 -1.91 -2.19
CA ARG A 160 -16.42 -2.14 -1.26
C ARG A 160 -16.83 -3.00 -0.07
N GLN A 161 -18.03 -2.82 0.48
CA GLN A 161 -18.56 -3.67 1.56
C GLN A 161 -18.65 -5.14 1.12
N GLU A 162 -19.14 -5.41 -0.08
CA GLU A 162 -19.17 -6.76 -0.65
C GLU A 162 -17.76 -7.33 -0.81
N ALA A 163 -16.82 -6.54 -1.33
CA ALA A 163 -15.42 -6.93 -1.48
C ALA A 163 -14.75 -7.25 -0.13
N ILE A 164 -14.93 -6.40 0.86
CA ILE A 164 -14.39 -6.60 2.21
C ILE A 164 -15.00 -7.85 2.84
N LYS A 165 -16.32 -8.05 2.72
CA LYS A 165 -17.00 -9.23 3.23
C LYS A 165 -16.43 -10.53 2.64
N GLU A 166 -16.18 -10.58 1.34
CA GLU A 166 -15.55 -11.74 0.69
C GLU A 166 -14.11 -11.94 1.17
N LEU A 167 -13.33 -10.86 1.31
CA LEU A 167 -11.96 -10.92 1.77
C LEU A 167 -11.85 -11.34 3.26
N VAL A 168 -12.86 -11.11 4.10
CA VAL A 168 -12.90 -11.61 5.48
C VAL A 168 -12.72 -13.13 5.51
N GLU A 169 -13.33 -13.86 4.59
CA GLU A 169 -13.26 -15.33 4.50
C GLU A 169 -11.94 -15.82 3.90
N LYS A 170 -11.19 -14.96 3.16
CA LYS A 170 -9.95 -15.33 2.46
C LYS A 170 -8.69 -15.02 3.29
N ILE A 171 -8.63 -15.52 4.52
CA ILE A 171 -7.53 -15.21 5.44
C ILE A 171 -6.16 -15.65 4.92
N ASP A 172 -6.07 -16.79 4.25
CA ASP A 172 -4.81 -17.29 3.69
C ASP A 172 -4.26 -16.34 2.63
N PHE A 173 -5.14 -15.81 1.77
CA PHE A 173 -4.77 -14.83 0.77
C PHE A 173 -4.33 -13.51 1.41
N ARG A 174 -5.06 -12.98 2.41
CA ARG A 174 -4.71 -11.74 3.09
C ARG A 174 -3.36 -11.84 3.81
N GLN A 175 -3.12 -12.93 4.54
CA GLN A 175 -1.84 -13.17 5.24
C GLN A 175 -0.69 -13.36 4.24
N TRP A 176 -0.91 -14.12 3.15
CA TRP A 176 0.07 -14.28 2.09
C TRP A 176 0.41 -12.92 1.44
N TYR A 177 -0.61 -12.10 1.14
CA TYR A 177 -0.43 -10.79 0.53
C TYR A 177 0.43 -9.86 1.39
N TRP A 178 0.13 -9.79 2.69
CA TRP A 178 0.92 -9.06 3.66
C TRP A 178 2.36 -9.57 3.75
N ALA A 179 2.54 -10.88 3.90
CA ALA A 179 3.85 -11.51 4.04
C ALA A 179 4.70 -11.31 2.78
N GLN A 180 4.11 -11.42 1.59
CA GLN A 180 4.77 -11.17 0.31
C GLN A 180 5.14 -9.69 0.16
N GLY A 181 4.25 -8.80 0.58
CA GLY A 181 4.50 -7.36 0.60
C GLY A 181 5.70 -6.97 1.48
N HIS A 182 5.93 -7.69 2.58
CA HIS A 182 7.02 -7.43 3.54
C HIS A 182 8.34 -8.17 3.22
N LEU A 183 8.41 -9.00 2.18
CA LEU A 183 9.68 -9.62 1.78
C LEU A 183 10.73 -8.59 1.36
N LEU A 184 10.29 -7.45 0.85
CA LEU A 184 11.16 -6.36 0.40
C LEU A 184 10.61 -5.04 0.94
N HIS A 185 11.45 -4.29 1.63
CA HIS A 185 11.11 -2.93 2.03
C HIS A 185 11.09 -2.02 0.80
N ASP A 186 9.98 -1.35 0.59
CA ASP A 186 9.81 -0.26 -0.36
C ASP A 186 9.78 1.08 0.39
N SER A 187 10.11 2.15 -0.31
CA SER A 187 10.02 3.52 0.20
C SER A 187 9.25 4.39 -0.79
N THR A 188 8.65 5.49 -0.29
CA THR A 188 8.01 6.49 -1.16
C THR A 188 8.95 6.99 -2.25
N HIS A 189 10.22 7.24 -1.90
CA HIS A 189 11.25 7.70 -2.82
C HIS A 189 11.56 6.72 -3.97
N ASP A 190 11.35 5.43 -3.76
CA ASP A 190 11.53 4.43 -4.83
C ASP A 190 10.41 4.52 -5.87
N ASN A 191 9.18 4.79 -5.45
CA ASN A 191 8.05 4.99 -6.36
C ASN A 191 8.22 6.28 -7.19
N ASP A 192 8.66 7.39 -6.58
CA ASP A 192 8.87 8.66 -7.29
C ASP A 192 9.87 8.51 -8.44
N LYS A 193 11.00 7.84 -8.22
CA LYS A 193 12.00 7.59 -9.26
C LYS A 193 11.50 6.70 -10.38
N LEU A 194 10.62 5.75 -10.05
CA LEU A 194 9.96 4.93 -11.04
C LEU A 194 9.09 5.79 -11.96
N PHE A 195 8.27 6.67 -11.39
CA PHE A 195 7.43 7.59 -12.15
C PHE A 195 8.27 8.57 -12.98
N ASP A 196 9.39 9.06 -12.45
CA ASP A 196 10.34 9.91 -13.19
C ASP A 196 10.89 9.18 -14.43
N TRP A 197 11.25 7.89 -14.29
CA TRP A 197 11.70 7.10 -15.42
C TRP A 197 10.57 6.83 -16.43
N LEU A 198 9.37 6.49 -15.97
CA LEU A 198 8.19 6.26 -16.82
C LEU A 198 7.83 7.53 -17.61
N ASN A 199 7.99 8.70 -17.04
CA ASN A 199 7.73 9.99 -17.64
C ASN A 199 8.92 10.56 -18.44
N GLY A 200 10.04 9.85 -18.45
CA GLY A 200 11.25 10.26 -19.19
C GLY A 200 11.09 10.20 -20.71
N THR A 201 12.01 10.88 -21.42
CA THR A 201 12.06 10.88 -22.88
C THR A 201 12.80 9.66 -23.42
N ASP A 202 12.43 9.22 -24.63
CA ASP A 202 13.08 8.12 -25.32
C ASP A 202 14.42 8.57 -25.91
N VAL A 203 15.46 7.79 -25.69
CA VAL A 203 16.82 8.03 -26.21
C VAL A 203 17.04 7.28 -27.52
N VAL A 204 16.51 6.07 -27.63
CA VAL A 204 16.72 5.13 -28.76
C VAL A 204 15.43 4.92 -29.54
N ASN A 205 14.32 4.69 -28.85
CA ASN A 205 13.03 4.36 -29.45
C ASN A 205 12.51 5.51 -30.32
N GLY A 206 12.01 5.18 -31.53
CA GLY A 206 11.54 6.17 -32.51
C GLY A 206 12.65 6.86 -33.32
N LYS A 207 13.93 6.61 -33.04
CA LYS A 207 15.07 7.17 -33.79
C LYS A 207 15.51 6.21 -34.89
N ARG A 208 14.91 6.28 -36.06
CA ARG A 208 15.12 5.35 -37.19
C ARG A 208 16.59 5.03 -37.49
N LYS A 209 17.50 6.03 -37.43
CA LYS A 209 18.94 5.79 -37.68
C LYS A 209 19.57 4.88 -36.64
N ILE A 210 19.19 5.03 -35.37
CA ILE A 210 19.72 4.21 -34.28
C ILE A 210 19.10 2.83 -34.35
N GLU A 211 17.80 2.71 -34.56
CA GLU A 211 17.12 1.42 -34.72
C GLU A 211 17.66 0.64 -35.92
N PHE A 212 17.95 1.30 -37.04
CA PHE A 212 18.63 0.67 -38.17
C PHE A 212 20.02 0.15 -37.79
N ALA A 213 20.81 0.95 -37.08
CA ALA A 213 22.13 0.53 -36.60
C ALA A 213 22.05 -0.72 -35.71
N LEU A 214 21.05 -0.79 -34.81
CA LEU A 214 20.84 -1.93 -33.91
C LEU A 214 20.47 -3.24 -34.63
N VAL A 215 20.02 -3.18 -35.90
CA VAL A 215 19.81 -4.36 -36.76
C VAL A 215 21.04 -4.61 -37.61
N PHE A 216 21.63 -3.59 -38.21
CA PHE A 216 22.74 -3.68 -39.15
C PHE A 216 24.01 -4.24 -38.50
N PHE A 217 24.43 -3.69 -37.35
CA PHE A 217 25.69 -4.07 -36.72
C PHE A 217 25.73 -5.55 -36.29
N PRO A 218 24.71 -6.12 -35.66
CA PRO A 218 24.69 -7.57 -35.35
C PRO A 218 24.78 -8.47 -36.58
N ILE A 219 24.12 -8.09 -37.70
CA ILE A 219 24.19 -8.87 -38.94
C ILE A 219 25.61 -8.88 -39.51
N VAL A 220 26.25 -7.68 -39.53
CA VAL A 220 27.65 -7.61 -40.01
C VAL A 220 28.59 -8.37 -39.08
N SER A 221 28.42 -8.30 -37.75
CA SER A 221 29.20 -9.07 -36.80
C SER A 221 29.06 -10.58 -37.04
N ALA A 222 27.83 -11.07 -37.27
CA ALA A 222 27.58 -12.48 -37.57
C ALA A 222 28.25 -12.90 -38.89
N ALA A 223 28.19 -12.06 -39.93
CA ALA A 223 28.89 -12.33 -41.19
C ALA A 223 30.42 -12.36 -41.03
N LEU A 224 30.98 -11.44 -40.26
CA LEU A 224 32.44 -11.45 -39.98
C LEU A 224 32.87 -12.66 -39.16
N ILE A 225 32.07 -13.12 -38.20
CA ILE A 225 32.32 -14.36 -37.45
C ILE A 225 32.30 -15.55 -38.41
N ALA A 226 31.32 -15.67 -39.29
CA ALA A 226 31.25 -16.74 -40.26
C ALA A 226 32.47 -16.75 -41.22
N LEU A 227 32.87 -15.57 -41.70
CA LEU A 227 34.10 -15.42 -42.53
C LEU A 227 35.35 -15.80 -41.75
N THR A 228 35.46 -15.47 -40.49
CA THR A 228 36.61 -15.80 -39.64
C THR A 228 36.70 -17.33 -39.37
N ILE A 229 35.55 -18.00 -39.22
CA ILE A 229 35.49 -19.46 -39.11
C ILE A 229 35.99 -20.13 -40.41
N TYR A 230 35.65 -19.53 -41.58
CA TYR A 230 36.10 -20.00 -42.87
C TYR A 230 37.61 -19.71 -43.09
N ASN A 231 38.05 -18.48 -42.72
CA ASN A 231 39.45 -18.08 -42.84
C ASN A 231 39.84 -17.14 -41.70
N SER A 232 40.75 -17.57 -40.82
CA SER A 232 41.22 -16.82 -39.65
C SER A 232 41.84 -15.45 -39.96
N SER A 233 42.24 -15.18 -41.21
CA SER A 233 42.76 -13.87 -41.63
C SER A 233 41.78 -12.72 -41.46
N PHE A 234 40.48 -13.01 -41.33
CA PHE A 234 39.45 -12.01 -41.06
C PHE A 234 39.29 -11.63 -39.58
N PHE A 235 39.96 -12.31 -38.65
CA PHE A 235 39.89 -12.04 -37.22
C PHE A 235 40.15 -10.55 -36.83
N PRO A 236 41.17 -9.86 -37.39
CA PRO A 236 41.41 -8.46 -37.09
C PRO A 236 40.24 -7.54 -37.43
N LEU A 237 39.45 -7.91 -38.44
CA LEU A 237 38.25 -7.11 -38.83
C LEU A 237 37.15 -7.19 -37.76
N ILE A 238 37.01 -8.33 -37.06
CA ILE A 238 36.09 -8.45 -35.93
C ILE A 238 36.48 -7.47 -34.81
N LEU A 239 37.78 -7.40 -34.48
CA LEU A 239 38.30 -6.52 -33.45
C LEU A 239 38.08 -5.04 -33.82
N LEU A 240 38.39 -4.67 -35.06
CA LEU A 240 38.16 -3.30 -35.56
C LEU A 240 36.68 -2.95 -35.51
N PHE A 241 35.82 -3.84 -35.98
CA PHE A 241 34.36 -3.61 -36.02
C PHE A 241 33.77 -3.57 -34.61
N GLY A 242 34.26 -4.37 -33.67
CA GLY A 242 33.95 -4.31 -32.25
C GLY A 242 34.32 -2.97 -31.62
N GLY A 243 35.50 -2.44 -31.98
CA GLY A 243 35.92 -1.08 -31.57
C GLY A 243 34.97 0.02 -32.05
N VAL A 244 34.47 -0.09 -33.30
CA VAL A 244 33.46 0.85 -33.83
C VAL A 244 32.17 0.77 -33.02
N GLN A 245 31.72 -0.41 -32.65
CA GLN A 245 30.53 -0.57 -31.81
C GLN A 245 30.71 0.04 -30.43
N TRP A 246 31.87 -0.11 -29.79
CA TRP A 246 32.20 0.55 -28.52
C TRP A 246 32.23 2.08 -28.66
N PHE A 247 32.76 2.58 -29.75
CA PHE A 247 32.75 4.03 -30.04
C PHE A 247 31.31 4.55 -30.14
N ILE A 248 30.41 3.84 -30.82
CA ILE A 248 28.99 4.20 -30.89
C ILE A 248 28.38 4.23 -29.47
N ILE A 249 28.60 3.20 -28.65
CA ILE A 249 28.05 3.11 -27.29
C ILE A 249 28.55 4.26 -26.41
N SER A 250 29.78 4.75 -26.62
CA SER A 250 30.36 5.84 -25.82
C SER A 250 29.54 7.13 -25.88
N PHE A 251 28.81 7.39 -26.97
CA PHE A 251 27.91 8.54 -27.09
C PHE A 251 26.66 8.42 -26.22
N PHE A 252 26.27 7.20 -25.84
CA PHE A 252 25.08 6.90 -25.07
C PHE A 252 25.35 6.53 -23.60
N THR A 253 26.61 6.57 -23.17
CA THR A 253 27.02 6.13 -21.83
C THR A 253 26.26 6.85 -20.71
N LYS A 254 26.03 8.17 -20.86
CA LYS A 254 25.28 8.96 -19.87
C LYS A 254 23.82 8.49 -19.75
N ASP A 255 23.17 8.27 -20.88
CA ASP A 255 21.76 7.86 -20.93
C ASP A 255 21.59 6.43 -20.41
N ILE A 256 22.50 5.53 -20.80
CA ILE A 256 22.56 4.15 -20.32
C ILE A 256 22.76 4.14 -18.79
N SER A 257 23.72 4.90 -18.26
CA SER A 257 23.96 4.99 -16.83
C SER A 257 22.80 5.61 -16.06
N LYS A 258 22.11 6.60 -16.63
CA LYS A 258 20.89 7.18 -16.06
C LYS A 258 19.77 6.15 -15.99
N ALA A 259 19.55 5.41 -17.07
CA ALA A 259 18.56 4.32 -17.08
C ALA A 259 18.91 3.21 -16.09
N GLU A 260 20.19 2.83 -15.99
CA GLU A 260 20.66 1.84 -15.02
C GLU A 260 20.42 2.29 -13.58
N ALA A 261 20.77 3.53 -13.23
CA ALA A 261 20.56 4.08 -11.89
C ALA A 261 19.07 4.14 -11.51
N ALA A 262 18.21 4.42 -12.49
CA ALA A 262 16.76 4.42 -12.27
C ALA A 262 16.18 3.00 -12.11
N LEU A 263 16.68 2.01 -12.84
CA LEU A 263 16.06 0.68 -12.91
C LEU A 263 16.70 -0.36 -11.99
N SER A 264 18.02 -0.25 -11.69
CA SER A 264 18.73 -1.25 -10.90
C SER A 264 18.22 -1.37 -9.47
N LYS A 265 17.88 -0.24 -8.83
CA LYS A 265 17.34 -0.21 -7.47
C LYS A 265 15.90 -0.74 -7.41
N HIS A 266 15.14 -0.59 -8.50
CA HIS A 266 13.71 -0.86 -8.53
C HIS A 266 13.35 -2.26 -9.05
N ARG A 267 14.34 -3.04 -9.54
CA ARG A 267 14.11 -4.41 -10.00
C ARG A 267 13.32 -5.25 -9.00
N ARG A 268 13.77 -5.25 -7.74
CA ARG A 268 13.11 -6.02 -6.67
C ARG A 268 11.70 -5.54 -6.39
N LEU A 269 11.46 -4.23 -6.50
CA LEU A 269 10.12 -3.65 -6.35
C LEU A 269 9.18 -4.14 -7.44
N PHE A 270 9.63 -4.17 -8.71
CA PHE A 270 8.82 -4.73 -9.80
C PHE A 270 8.55 -6.22 -9.64
N GLU A 271 9.54 -7.00 -9.19
CA GLU A 271 9.35 -8.43 -8.89
C GLU A 271 8.31 -8.63 -7.77
N LYS A 272 8.34 -7.79 -6.73
CA LYS A 272 7.34 -7.76 -5.65
C LYS A 272 5.96 -7.48 -6.23
N TYR A 273 5.79 -6.40 -6.99
CA TYR A 273 4.50 -6.02 -7.56
C TYR A 273 3.98 -7.05 -8.58
N ALA A 274 4.85 -7.61 -9.43
CA ALA A 274 4.48 -8.70 -10.31
C ALA A 274 3.98 -9.93 -9.55
N THR A 275 4.59 -10.24 -8.41
CA THR A 275 4.20 -11.37 -7.56
C THR A 275 2.85 -11.11 -6.89
N LEU A 276 2.62 -9.91 -6.35
CA LEU A 276 1.34 -9.51 -5.76
C LEU A 276 0.21 -9.58 -6.79
N LEU A 277 0.39 -9.01 -7.98
CA LEU A 277 -0.59 -9.09 -9.07
C LEU A 277 -0.83 -10.54 -9.54
N SER A 278 0.22 -11.37 -9.59
CA SER A 278 0.08 -12.79 -9.90
C SER A 278 -0.71 -13.53 -8.81
N GLY A 279 -0.52 -13.15 -7.54
CA GLY A 279 -1.30 -13.69 -6.43
C GLY A 279 -2.76 -13.29 -6.50
N ILE A 280 -3.08 -12.04 -6.83
CA ILE A 280 -4.46 -11.59 -7.10
C ILE A 280 -5.05 -12.41 -8.26
N SER A 281 -4.33 -12.53 -9.37
CA SER A 281 -4.80 -13.25 -10.57
C SER A 281 -4.99 -14.76 -10.38
N SER A 282 -4.43 -15.32 -9.32
CA SER A 282 -4.62 -16.75 -8.98
C SER A 282 -5.86 -17.01 -8.12
N GLN A 283 -6.53 -15.96 -7.64
CA GLN A 283 -7.74 -16.07 -6.83
C GLN A 283 -8.99 -16.18 -7.71
N SER A 284 -10.06 -16.68 -7.10
CA SER A 284 -11.43 -16.58 -7.63
C SER A 284 -12.22 -15.64 -6.73
N PHE A 285 -12.81 -14.61 -7.31
CA PHE A 285 -13.63 -13.63 -6.59
C PHE A 285 -15.07 -13.62 -7.12
N GLN A 286 -16.03 -13.31 -6.23
CA GLN A 286 -17.44 -13.17 -6.55
C GLN A 286 -17.89 -11.71 -6.57
N ALA A 287 -17.39 -10.89 -5.63
CA ALA A 287 -17.69 -9.47 -5.56
C ALA A 287 -17.21 -8.73 -6.82
N ASN A 288 -18.08 -7.91 -7.41
CA ASN A 288 -17.79 -7.22 -8.67
C ASN A 288 -16.53 -6.36 -8.60
N HIS A 289 -16.33 -5.65 -7.50
CA HIS A 289 -15.15 -4.83 -7.31
C HIS A 289 -13.84 -5.63 -7.29
N LEU A 290 -13.85 -6.82 -6.69
CA LEU A 290 -12.69 -7.72 -6.69
C LEU A 290 -12.47 -8.36 -8.06
N LYS A 291 -13.53 -8.61 -8.85
CA LYS A 291 -13.41 -9.07 -10.25
C LYS A 291 -12.76 -8.03 -11.14
N GLU A 292 -13.12 -6.75 -10.99
CA GLU A 292 -12.47 -5.64 -11.72
C GLU A 292 -10.97 -5.58 -11.41
N ILE A 293 -10.59 -5.71 -10.13
CA ILE A 293 -9.19 -5.77 -9.73
C ILE A 293 -8.49 -7.01 -10.31
N LEU A 294 -9.17 -8.17 -10.33
CA LEU A 294 -8.66 -9.42 -10.87
C LEU A 294 -8.38 -9.33 -12.37
N ASP A 295 -9.36 -8.87 -13.15
CA ASP A 295 -9.28 -8.83 -14.63
C ASP A 295 -8.10 -7.97 -15.10
N GLU A 296 -7.91 -6.82 -14.49
CA GLU A 296 -6.76 -5.97 -14.76
C GLU A 296 -5.44 -6.60 -14.30
N SER A 297 -5.43 -7.28 -13.15
CA SER A 297 -4.24 -7.93 -12.59
C SER A 297 -3.68 -9.05 -13.46
N VAL A 298 -4.53 -9.78 -14.18
CA VAL A 298 -4.12 -10.86 -15.11
C VAL A 298 -3.20 -10.31 -16.21
N SER A 299 -3.62 -9.26 -16.89
CA SER A 299 -2.82 -8.63 -17.95
C SER A 299 -1.58 -7.92 -17.38
N ALA A 300 -1.71 -7.23 -16.26
CA ALA A 300 -0.66 -6.50 -15.58
C ALA A 300 0.49 -7.41 -15.13
N SER A 301 0.19 -8.56 -14.52
CA SER A 301 1.18 -9.48 -14.00
C SER A 301 2.14 -9.99 -15.09
N GLN A 302 1.62 -10.30 -16.28
CA GLN A 302 2.41 -10.76 -17.43
C GLN A 302 3.32 -9.64 -17.96
N LYS A 303 2.77 -8.42 -18.11
CA LYS A 303 3.49 -7.26 -18.63
C LYS A 303 4.61 -6.81 -17.69
N ILE A 304 4.35 -6.78 -16.38
CA ILE A 304 5.36 -6.41 -15.37
C ILE A 304 6.42 -7.51 -15.27
N ARG A 305 6.05 -8.79 -15.37
CA ARG A 305 7.04 -9.90 -15.40
C ARG A 305 7.95 -9.81 -16.63
N LYS A 306 7.40 -9.46 -17.82
CA LYS A 306 8.21 -9.17 -19.01
C LYS A 306 9.18 -8.02 -18.76
N PHE A 307 8.73 -6.96 -18.12
CA PHE A 307 9.56 -5.81 -17.75
C PHE A 307 10.70 -6.21 -16.79
N SER A 308 10.39 -6.95 -15.72
CA SER A 308 11.42 -7.48 -14.82
C SER A 308 12.48 -8.30 -15.57
N GLY A 309 12.07 -9.12 -16.55
CA GLY A 309 12.98 -9.84 -17.42
C GLY A 309 13.90 -8.93 -18.26
N LEU A 310 13.35 -7.82 -18.79
CA LEU A 310 14.12 -6.81 -19.53
C LEU A 310 15.12 -6.08 -18.62
N VAL A 311 14.72 -5.73 -17.40
CA VAL A 311 15.60 -5.10 -16.41
C VAL A 311 16.73 -6.08 -15.99
N ASN A 312 16.42 -7.36 -15.79
CA ASN A 312 17.41 -8.38 -15.50
C ASN A 312 18.42 -8.55 -16.64
N ALA A 313 17.96 -8.56 -17.89
CA ALA A 313 18.84 -8.61 -19.06
C ALA A 313 19.75 -7.36 -19.11
N PHE A 314 19.18 -6.17 -18.86
CA PHE A 314 19.95 -4.94 -18.84
C PHE A 314 21.03 -4.92 -17.73
N GLN A 315 20.76 -5.53 -16.57
CA GLN A 315 21.73 -5.65 -15.48
C GLN A 315 22.87 -6.65 -15.76
N ALA A 316 22.70 -7.58 -16.69
CA ALA A 316 23.77 -8.50 -17.09
C ALA A 316 25.02 -7.76 -17.62
N ARG A 317 24.87 -6.50 -18.04
CA ARG A 317 25.99 -5.61 -18.41
C ARG A 317 26.99 -5.36 -17.28
N GLN A 318 26.60 -5.53 -16.00
CA GLN A 318 27.50 -5.38 -14.86
C GLN A 318 28.59 -6.48 -14.83
N ASN A 319 28.37 -7.59 -15.54
CA ASN A 319 29.42 -8.55 -15.80
C ASN A 319 30.32 -8.00 -16.93
N ALA A 320 31.58 -7.68 -16.59
CA ALA A 320 32.52 -7.06 -17.52
C ALA A 320 32.72 -7.90 -18.82
N MET A 321 32.75 -9.23 -18.71
CA MET A 321 32.88 -10.11 -19.88
C MET A 321 31.62 -10.07 -20.75
N ALA A 322 30.44 -10.19 -20.15
CA ALA A 322 29.17 -10.11 -20.87
C ALA A 322 29.00 -8.76 -21.57
N SER A 323 29.36 -7.67 -20.90
CA SER A 323 29.33 -6.32 -21.46
C SER A 323 30.32 -6.17 -22.61
N MET A 324 31.55 -6.64 -22.43
CA MET A 324 32.60 -6.55 -23.45
C MET A 324 32.20 -7.28 -24.75
N PHE A 325 31.85 -8.56 -24.66
CA PHE A 325 31.47 -9.33 -25.84
C PHE A 325 30.10 -8.91 -26.41
N GLY A 326 29.12 -8.67 -25.55
CA GLY A 326 27.78 -8.26 -25.95
C GLY A 326 27.79 -6.93 -26.69
N ASN A 327 28.55 -5.97 -26.22
CA ASN A 327 28.65 -4.65 -26.85
C ASN A 327 29.53 -4.66 -28.12
N SER A 328 30.59 -5.47 -28.15
CA SER A 328 31.46 -5.61 -29.33
C SER A 328 30.81 -6.31 -30.51
N LEU A 329 29.77 -7.12 -30.27
CA LEU A 329 29.14 -7.94 -31.32
C LEU A 329 27.69 -7.56 -31.60
N TYR A 330 27.01 -6.98 -30.62
CA TYR A 330 25.54 -6.87 -30.67
C TYR A 330 25.00 -5.51 -30.22
N LEU A 331 25.85 -4.53 -29.85
CA LEU A 331 25.40 -3.26 -29.24
C LEU A 331 24.44 -3.53 -28.06
N TYR A 332 24.78 -4.48 -27.20
CA TYR A 332 23.90 -5.09 -26.19
C TYR A 332 23.18 -4.06 -25.32
N ASP A 333 23.91 -3.07 -24.80
CA ASP A 333 23.34 -2.05 -23.91
C ASP A 333 22.24 -1.23 -24.60
N LEU A 334 22.46 -0.86 -25.87
CA LEU A 334 21.48 -0.12 -26.66
C LEU A 334 20.28 -0.99 -27.06
N GLN A 335 20.50 -2.30 -27.33
CA GLN A 335 19.41 -3.25 -27.56
C GLN A 335 18.51 -3.40 -26.33
N CYS A 336 19.11 -3.49 -25.16
CA CYS A 336 18.35 -3.57 -23.90
C CYS A 336 17.61 -2.26 -23.65
N LEU A 337 18.23 -1.12 -23.84
CA LEU A 337 17.61 0.20 -23.67
C LEU A 337 16.41 0.38 -24.62
N LEU A 338 16.54 0.00 -25.90
CA LEU A 338 15.45 0.05 -26.87
C LEU A 338 14.24 -0.79 -26.41
N ARG A 339 14.50 -2.02 -25.93
CA ARG A 339 13.43 -2.91 -25.46
C ARG A 339 12.71 -2.34 -24.22
N LEU A 340 13.46 -1.72 -23.30
CA LEU A 340 12.91 -1.06 -22.12
C LEU A 340 12.07 0.17 -22.51
N GLU A 341 12.55 1.00 -23.43
CA GLU A 341 11.83 2.18 -23.92
C GLU A 341 10.57 1.81 -24.70
N ARG A 342 10.61 0.75 -25.52
CA ARG A 342 9.42 0.21 -26.20
C ARG A 342 8.38 -0.29 -25.21
N TRP A 343 8.82 -1.06 -24.19
CA TRP A 343 7.91 -1.49 -23.14
C TRP A 343 7.28 -0.30 -22.41
N ARG A 344 8.08 0.72 -22.09
CA ARG A 344 7.62 1.97 -21.49
C ARG A 344 6.56 2.65 -22.34
N ALA A 345 6.84 2.85 -23.62
CA ALA A 345 5.91 3.50 -24.55
C ALA A 345 4.57 2.76 -24.68
N GLU A 346 4.60 1.42 -24.66
CA GLU A 346 3.42 0.56 -24.75
C GLU A 346 2.57 0.52 -23.46
N ASN A 347 3.20 0.70 -22.28
CA ASN A 347 2.55 0.39 -21.02
C ASN A 347 2.45 1.58 -20.04
N ARG A 348 3.09 2.72 -20.33
CA ARG A 348 3.14 3.88 -19.44
C ARG A 348 1.79 4.30 -18.88
N SER A 349 0.75 4.35 -19.73
CA SER A 349 -0.60 4.77 -19.34
C SER A 349 -1.31 3.79 -18.40
N TYR A 350 -0.83 2.55 -18.32
CA TYR A 350 -1.47 1.51 -17.52
C TYR A 350 -0.76 1.24 -16.19
N VAL A 351 0.50 1.67 -16.04
CA VAL A 351 1.29 1.36 -14.83
C VAL A 351 0.68 1.97 -13.58
N GLU A 352 0.15 3.21 -13.67
CA GLU A 352 -0.53 3.86 -12.56
C GLU A 352 -1.76 3.07 -12.11
N ASP A 353 -2.57 2.58 -13.06
CA ASP A 353 -3.75 1.76 -12.76
C ASP A 353 -3.36 0.43 -12.09
N TRP A 354 -2.27 -0.21 -12.55
CA TRP A 354 -1.80 -1.45 -11.95
C TRP A 354 -1.33 -1.25 -10.50
N LEU A 355 -0.60 -0.17 -10.25
CA LEU A 355 -0.16 0.18 -8.90
C LEU A 355 -1.36 0.52 -8.00
N PHE A 356 -2.35 1.23 -8.55
CA PHE A 356 -3.59 1.51 -7.85
C PHE A 356 -4.34 0.21 -7.46
N LYS A 357 -4.41 -0.80 -8.33
CA LYS A 357 -5.06 -2.09 -8.00
C LYS A 357 -4.33 -2.85 -6.89
N ILE A 358 -2.99 -2.80 -6.87
CA ILE A 358 -2.19 -3.34 -5.75
C ILE A 358 -2.52 -2.59 -4.45
N ALA A 359 -2.51 -1.27 -4.50
CA ALA A 359 -2.76 -0.41 -3.36
C ALA A 359 -4.17 -0.59 -2.80
N GLU A 360 -5.17 -0.66 -3.67
CA GLU A 360 -6.57 -0.87 -3.29
C GLU A 360 -6.80 -2.25 -2.68
N MET A 361 -6.24 -3.31 -3.26
CA MET A 361 -6.29 -4.66 -2.67
C MET A 361 -5.67 -4.69 -1.27
N ASP A 362 -4.56 -3.98 -1.07
CA ASP A 362 -3.87 -3.91 0.21
C ASP A 362 -4.70 -3.16 1.28
N ALA A 363 -5.33 -2.05 0.91
CA ALA A 363 -6.24 -1.31 1.77
C ALA A 363 -7.49 -2.13 2.11
N LEU A 364 -8.11 -2.82 1.13
CA LEU A 364 -9.25 -3.71 1.35
C LEU A 364 -8.90 -4.87 2.29
N ASN A 365 -7.70 -5.45 2.16
CA ASN A 365 -7.20 -6.48 3.07
C ASN A 365 -7.07 -5.97 4.51
N SER A 366 -6.69 -4.71 4.71
CA SER A 366 -6.63 -4.08 6.03
C SER A 366 -8.02 -3.94 6.65
N PHE A 367 -9.00 -3.44 5.91
CA PHE A 367 -10.40 -3.38 6.37
C PHE A 367 -11.01 -4.77 6.62
N ALA A 368 -10.68 -5.74 5.78
CA ALA A 368 -11.14 -7.13 5.98
C ALA A 368 -10.53 -7.76 7.24
N THR A 369 -9.25 -7.48 7.54
CA THR A 369 -8.61 -7.95 8.77
C THR A 369 -9.21 -7.29 10.01
N PHE A 370 -9.51 -5.98 9.94
CA PHE A 370 -10.23 -5.29 11.00
C PHE A 370 -11.60 -5.91 11.25
N SER A 371 -12.38 -6.20 10.21
CA SER A 371 -13.69 -6.85 10.33
C SER A 371 -13.57 -8.28 10.91
N PHE A 372 -12.57 -9.05 10.48
CA PHE A 372 -12.31 -10.40 11.01
C PHE A 372 -11.96 -10.40 12.49
N ASN A 373 -11.11 -9.46 12.92
CA ASN A 373 -10.66 -9.34 14.30
C ASN A 373 -11.72 -8.76 15.26
N ASN A 374 -12.77 -8.15 14.70
CA ASN A 374 -13.85 -7.52 15.46
C ASN A 374 -15.22 -8.09 15.05
N PRO A 375 -15.53 -9.35 15.38
CA PRO A 375 -16.76 -10.03 14.90
C PRO A 375 -18.06 -9.43 15.47
N SER A 376 -17.98 -8.58 16.50
CA SER A 376 -19.12 -7.82 17.03
C SER A 376 -19.45 -6.56 16.24
N ASN A 377 -18.61 -6.17 15.28
CA ASN A 377 -18.85 -5.03 14.41
C ASN A 377 -19.97 -5.36 13.42
N CYS A 378 -20.78 -4.35 13.06
CA CYS A 378 -21.78 -4.48 12.01
C CYS A 378 -21.29 -3.84 10.69
N VAL A 379 -21.86 -4.30 9.58
CA VAL A 379 -21.74 -3.63 8.28
C VAL A 379 -22.76 -2.50 8.27
N PRO A 380 -22.35 -1.23 8.11
CA PRO A 380 -23.24 -0.09 8.16
C PRO A 380 -24.13 -0.02 6.93
N THR A 381 -25.38 0.44 7.11
CA THR A 381 -26.31 0.75 6.03
C THR A 381 -26.16 2.21 5.60
N ILE A 382 -25.90 2.44 4.32
CA ILE A 382 -25.76 3.79 3.75
C ILE A 382 -27.03 4.15 2.99
N HIS A 383 -27.58 5.34 3.23
CA HIS A 383 -28.82 5.79 2.62
C HIS A 383 -28.80 7.30 2.28
N ASN A 384 -29.85 7.78 1.59
CA ASN A 384 -29.94 9.19 1.16
C ASN A 384 -30.68 10.10 2.18
N ARG A 385 -31.31 9.54 3.22
CA ARG A 385 -32.01 10.32 4.24
C ARG A 385 -30.97 10.93 5.19
N LEU A 386 -31.11 12.21 5.50
CA LEU A 386 -30.18 12.88 6.41
C LEU A 386 -30.48 12.48 7.87
N SER A 387 -30.05 11.29 8.25
CA SER A 387 -30.14 10.76 9.62
C SER A 387 -28.98 9.80 9.93
N ILE A 388 -28.53 9.77 11.17
CA ILE A 388 -27.60 8.79 11.73
C ILE A 388 -28.33 8.05 12.84
N GLU A 389 -28.33 6.74 12.78
CA GLU A 389 -28.88 5.88 13.83
C GLU A 389 -27.79 4.87 14.23
N ALA A 390 -27.43 4.85 15.48
CA ALA A 390 -26.41 3.97 16.02
C ALA A 390 -26.93 3.28 17.29
N VAL A 391 -26.75 1.96 17.35
CA VAL A 391 -27.11 1.14 18.52
C VAL A 391 -25.84 0.51 19.07
N ASP A 392 -25.60 0.66 20.35
CA ASP A 392 -24.43 0.12 21.08
C ASP A 392 -23.09 0.50 20.42
N MET A 393 -22.99 1.72 19.93
CA MET A 393 -21.80 2.22 19.29
C MET A 393 -20.69 2.48 20.32
N ALA A 394 -19.44 2.15 19.96
CA ALA A 394 -18.26 2.48 20.75
C ALA A 394 -17.08 2.92 19.88
N HIS A 395 -16.06 3.47 20.51
CA HIS A 395 -14.81 3.83 19.81
C HIS A 395 -13.97 2.57 19.57
N PRO A 396 -13.49 2.28 18.33
CA PRO A 396 -12.81 1.03 18.01
C PRO A 396 -11.47 0.83 18.73
N LEU A 397 -10.84 1.89 19.22
CA LEU A 397 -9.58 1.84 19.96
C LEU A 397 -9.76 1.55 21.46
N ILE A 398 -10.98 1.51 21.97
CA ILE A 398 -11.23 1.16 23.37
C ILE A 398 -11.46 -0.34 23.48
N ASN A 399 -10.72 -0.98 24.40
CA ASN A 399 -10.83 -2.41 24.62
C ASN A 399 -12.27 -2.81 24.98
N VAL A 400 -12.72 -3.96 24.49
CA VAL A 400 -14.07 -4.49 24.72
C VAL A 400 -14.41 -4.57 26.22
N SER A 401 -13.43 -4.87 27.09
CA SER A 401 -13.59 -4.97 28.54
C SER A 401 -13.81 -3.62 29.24
N GLU A 402 -13.41 -2.51 28.61
CA GLU A 402 -13.41 -1.16 29.21
C GLU A 402 -14.39 -0.21 28.53
N ARG A 403 -14.83 -0.56 27.32
CA ARG A 403 -15.69 0.33 26.54
C ARG A 403 -17.11 0.38 27.07
N VAL A 404 -17.65 1.60 27.14
CA VAL A 404 -19.08 1.83 27.35
C VAL A 404 -19.71 2.15 26.00
N THR A 405 -20.72 1.35 25.62
CA THR A 405 -21.47 1.55 24.39
C THR A 405 -22.51 2.65 24.55
N ASN A 406 -22.80 3.36 23.48
CA ASN A 406 -23.82 4.40 23.46
C ASN A 406 -24.71 4.22 22.22
N SER A 407 -25.99 4.47 22.37
CA SER A 407 -26.95 4.54 21.26
C SER A 407 -27.35 5.97 21.01
N CYS A 408 -27.47 6.36 19.75
CA CYS A 408 -27.94 7.70 19.40
C CYS A 408 -28.71 7.69 18.08
N THR A 409 -29.69 8.62 18.00
CA THR A 409 -30.42 8.92 16.77
C THR A 409 -30.33 10.42 16.53
N LEU A 410 -29.89 10.79 15.33
CA LEU A 410 -29.77 12.17 14.90
C LEU A 410 -30.31 12.29 13.48
N GLY A 411 -31.28 13.14 13.26
CA GLY A 411 -31.95 13.31 11.95
C GLY A 411 -33.06 14.34 12.01
N MET A 412 -33.63 14.69 10.85
CA MET A 412 -34.71 15.66 10.81
C MET A 412 -36.01 15.10 11.46
N PRO A 413 -36.71 15.86 12.30
CA PRO A 413 -36.46 17.28 12.61
C PRO A 413 -35.32 17.50 13.63
N THR A 414 -35.02 16.55 14.51
CA THR A 414 -34.03 16.66 15.59
C THR A 414 -32.61 16.45 15.02
N HIS A 415 -32.05 17.44 14.37
CA HIS A 415 -30.76 17.35 13.69
C HIS A 415 -29.60 17.97 14.48
N ILE A 416 -29.86 18.51 15.68
CA ILE A 416 -28.84 19.02 16.60
C ILE A 416 -28.92 18.24 17.91
N MET A 417 -27.80 17.69 18.34
CA MET A 417 -27.63 17.00 19.62
C MET A 417 -26.68 17.79 20.51
N LEU A 418 -27.15 18.23 21.66
CA LEU A 418 -26.32 18.84 22.69
C LEU A 418 -25.97 17.80 23.75
N VAL A 419 -24.67 17.52 23.89
CA VAL A 419 -24.12 16.58 24.88
C VAL A 419 -23.56 17.37 26.05
N THR A 420 -24.23 17.35 27.19
CA THR A 420 -23.79 18.06 28.39
C THR A 420 -23.32 17.10 29.46
N GLY A 421 -22.43 17.55 30.34
CA GLY A 421 -21.92 16.74 31.45
C GLY A 421 -20.63 17.29 32.01
N ALA A 422 -20.19 16.72 33.13
CA ALA A 422 -18.93 17.08 33.76
C ALA A 422 -17.70 16.80 32.86
N ASN A 423 -16.57 17.44 33.16
CA ASN A 423 -15.32 17.08 32.51
C ASN A 423 -14.99 15.62 32.82
N MET A 424 -14.32 14.93 31.87
CA MET A 424 -14.00 13.49 31.93
C MET A 424 -15.22 12.55 31.91
N ALA A 425 -16.44 13.03 31.66
CA ALA A 425 -17.65 12.18 31.55
C ALA A 425 -17.74 11.42 30.22
N GLY A 426 -16.73 11.48 29.35
CA GLY A 426 -16.70 10.76 28.08
C GLY A 426 -17.30 11.49 26.89
N LYS A 427 -17.67 12.79 27.02
CA LYS A 427 -18.27 13.60 25.92
C LYS A 427 -17.42 13.59 24.66
N SER A 428 -16.14 13.94 24.74
CA SER A 428 -15.20 13.97 23.60
C SER A 428 -15.00 12.58 23.01
N THR A 429 -15.00 11.53 23.85
CA THR A 429 -14.90 10.13 23.40
C THR A 429 -16.12 9.71 22.61
N PHE A 430 -17.32 10.15 23.02
CA PHE A 430 -18.57 9.91 22.29
C PHE A 430 -18.54 10.58 20.91
N LEU A 431 -18.15 11.86 20.84
CA LEU A 431 -18.04 12.58 19.56
C LEU A 431 -17.06 11.88 18.62
N ARG A 432 -15.88 11.49 19.14
CA ARG A 432 -14.89 10.72 18.37
C ARG A 432 -15.43 9.37 17.92
N ALA A 433 -16.17 8.67 18.79
CA ALA A 433 -16.79 7.40 18.41
C ALA A 433 -17.75 7.57 17.23
N VAL A 434 -18.60 8.60 17.25
CA VAL A 434 -19.48 8.93 16.11
C VAL A 434 -18.65 9.24 14.86
N GLY A 435 -17.67 10.15 14.96
CA GLY A 435 -16.85 10.58 13.82
C GLY A 435 -16.08 9.44 13.18
N VAL A 436 -15.40 8.62 13.98
CA VAL A 436 -14.61 7.47 13.49
C VAL A 436 -15.50 6.43 12.83
N ASN A 437 -16.66 6.08 13.43
CA ASN A 437 -17.56 5.11 12.82
C ASN A 437 -18.19 5.63 11.52
N VAL A 438 -18.45 6.94 11.40
CA VAL A 438 -18.87 7.57 10.12
C VAL A 438 -17.76 7.46 9.08
N VAL A 439 -16.50 7.75 9.42
CA VAL A 439 -15.36 7.60 8.49
C VAL A 439 -15.22 6.16 8.02
N LEU A 440 -15.27 5.19 8.93
CA LEU A 440 -15.22 3.77 8.60
C LEU A 440 -16.39 3.35 7.70
N ALA A 441 -17.62 3.79 8.01
CA ALA A 441 -18.80 3.50 7.22
C ALA A 441 -18.67 4.02 5.78
N LEU A 442 -18.25 5.26 5.61
CA LEU A 442 -18.06 5.89 4.30
C LEU A 442 -16.82 5.32 3.54
N SER A 443 -15.90 4.65 4.23
CA SER A 443 -14.81 3.90 3.60
C SER A 443 -15.22 2.49 3.15
N GLY A 444 -16.45 2.05 3.48
CA GLY A 444 -16.96 0.71 3.20
C GLY A 444 -16.58 -0.35 4.23
N SER A 445 -16.00 0.04 5.36
CA SER A 445 -15.60 -0.87 6.44
C SER A 445 -16.76 -1.23 7.36
N SER A 446 -16.60 -2.29 8.16
CA SER A 446 -17.43 -2.51 9.34
C SER A 446 -17.20 -1.43 10.39
N VAL A 447 -18.20 -1.20 11.24
CA VAL A 447 -18.20 -0.18 12.29
C VAL A 447 -18.44 -0.81 13.65
N ASN A 448 -17.92 -0.17 14.70
CA ASN A 448 -18.03 -0.68 16.07
C ASN A 448 -19.38 -0.29 16.68
N ALA A 449 -20.43 -1.01 16.29
CA ALA A 449 -21.80 -0.88 16.74
C ALA A 449 -22.57 -2.17 16.51
N SER A 450 -23.69 -2.40 17.23
CA SER A 450 -24.63 -3.49 16.97
C SER A 450 -25.46 -3.22 15.70
N SER A 451 -25.81 -1.95 15.44
CA SER A 451 -26.43 -1.47 14.21
C SER A 451 -25.99 -0.04 13.95
N PHE A 452 -25.77 0.29 12.68
CA PHE A 452 -25.35 1.63 12.29
C PHE A 452 -25.89 1.98 10.91
N THR A 453 -26.55 3.14 10.84
CA THR A 453 -26.99 3.71 9.57
C THR A 453 -26.51 5.16 9.47
N CYS A 454 -26.06 5.57 8.29
CA CYS A 454 -25.67 6.96 8.04
C CYS A 454 -25.90 7.37 6.58
N PRO A 455 -26.06 8.66 6.32
CA PRO A 455 -26.17 9.18 4.98
C PRO A 455 -24.79 9.42 4.36
N MET A 456 -24.76 9.68 3.07
CA MET A 456 -23.62 10.32 2.42
C MET A 456 -23.50 11.76 2.93
N LEU A 457 -22.41 12.07 3.61
CA LEU A 457 -22.19 13.41 4.17
C LEU A 457 -20.70 13.77 4.23
N LYS A 458 -20.43 15.05 4.38
CA LYS A 458 -19.08 15.55 4.69
C LYS A 458 -18.93 15.69 6.20
N LEU A 459 -17.81 15.20 6.72
CA LEU A 459 -17.48 15.32 8.14
C LEU A 459 -16.58 16.54 8.37
N VAL A 460 -16.93 17.37 9.33
CA VAL A 460 -16.13 18.50 9.80
C VAL A 460 -16.14 18.56 11.32
N THR A 461 -14.98 18.84 11.92
CA THR A 461 -14.83 18.81 13.36
C THR A 461 -14.12 20.06 13.90
N SER A 462 -14.39 20.43 15.14
CA SER A 462 -13.58 21.35 15.94
C SER A 462 -13.57 20.82 17.38
N MET A 463 -12.55 20.02 17.68
CA MET A 463 -12.43 19.33 18.98
C MET A 463 -11.10 19.66 19.67
N ARG A 464 -10.07 19.97 18.89
CA ARG A 464 -8.75 20.38 19.37
C ARG A 464 -8.41 21.72 18.78
N ALA A 465 -7.99 22.64 19.60
CA ALA A 465 -7.38 23.86 19.10
C ALA A 465 -5.85 23.61 19.02
N THR A 466 -5.31 23.84 17.85
CA THR A 466 -3.85 23.82 17.63
C THR A 466 -3.30 25.21 17.84
N ASP A 467 -2.45 25.36 18.85
CA ASP A 467 -1.67 26.58 19.02
C ASP A 467 -0.48 26.52 18.05
N SER A 468 -0.36 27.50 17.17
CA SER A 468 0.77 27.60 16.24
C SER A 468 1.62 28.81 16.61
N LEU A 469 2.63 28.58 17.43
CA LEU A 469 3.66 29.58 17.73
C LEU A 469 4.40 30.04 16.45
N VAL A 470 4.41 29.21 15.40
CA VAL A 470 5.10 29.50 14.13
C VAL A 470 4.30 30.49 13.28
N GLU A 471 2.95 30.45 13.36
CA GLU A 471 2.09 31.33 12.58
C GLU A 471 1.71 32.62 13.31
N HIS A 472 2.21 32.84 14.53
CA HIS A 472 1.92 34.00 15.38
C HIS A 472 0.40 34.26 15.57
N GLN A 473 -0.42 33.21 15.45
CA GLN A 473 -1.87 33.31 15.63
C GLN A 473 -2.25 32.97 17.07
N SER A 474 -3.10 33.79 17.66
CA SER A 474 -3.65 33.48 18.97
C SER A 474 -4.57 32.28 18.87
N TYR A 475 -4.57 31.43 19.91
CA TYR A 475 -5.48 30.29 20.05
C TYR A 475 -6.93 30.62 19.65
N PHE A 476 -7.43 31.77 20.11
CA PHE A 476 -8.80 32.22 19.81
C PHE A 476 -9.01 32.52 18.32
N TYR A 477 -8.02 33.11 17.65
CA TYR A 477 -8.11 33.39 16.21
C TYR A 477 -8.12 32.11 15.37
N ALA A 478 -7.31 31.14 15.73
CA ALA A 478 -7.29 29.83 15.06
C ALA A 478 -8.65 29.10 15.22
N GLU A 479 -9.23 29.16 16.43
CA GLU A 479 -10.54 28.60 16.71
C GLU A 479 -11.66 29.28 15.89
N LEU A 480 -11.67 30.61 15.84
CA LEU A 480 -12.62 31.37 15.01
C LEU A 480 -12.47 31.08 13.52
N THR A 481 -11.23 30.93 13.04
CA THR A 481 -10.97 30.57 11.64
C THR A 481 -11.54 29.18 11.33
N ARG A 482 -11.36 28.24 12.25
CA ARG A 482 -11.93 26.87 12.12
C ARG A 482 -13.44 26.88 12.11
N ILE A 483 -14.06 27.61 13.04
CA ILE A 483 -15.53 27.77 13.08
C ILE A 483 -16.04 28.40 11.78
N LYS A 484 -15.35 29.42 11.25
CA LYS A 484 -15.70 30.03 9.97
C LYS A 484 -15.66 29.01 8.83
N GLN A 485 -14.61 28.19 8.73
CA GLN A 485 -14.52 27.14 7.72
C GLN A 485 -15.68 26.14 7.82
N ILE A 486 -16.06 25.75 9.05
CA ILE A 486 -17.21 24.87 9.30
C ILE A 486 -18.50 25.56 8.81
N MET A 487 -18.70 26.83 9.14
CA MET A 487 -19.88 27.57 8.71
C MET A 487 -19.96 27.75 7.19
N ASP A 488 -18.83 27.99 6.54
CA ASP A 488 -18.74 28.07 5.07
C ASP A 488 -19.11 26.73 4.43
N GLN A 489 -18.66 25.61 5.00
CA GLN A 489 -19.04 24.27 4.56
C GLN A 489 -20.55 24.02 4.74
N VAL A 490 -21.11 24.37 5.88
CA VAL A 490 -22.55 24.23 6.18
C VAL A 490 -23.40 25.08 5.23
N LYS A 491 -22.99 26.33 4.97
CA LYS A 491 -23.65 27.24 4.03
C LYS A 491 -23.60 26.77 2.58
N SER A 492 -22.65 25.88 2.22
CA SER A 492 -22.60 25.28 0.87
C SER A 492 -23.83 24.42 0.54
N GLY A 493 -24.65 24.08 1.53
CA GLY A 493 -25.85 23.26 1.38
C GLY A 493 -25.61 21.76 1.19
N SER A 494 -24.34 21.33 1.21
CA SER A 494 -23.99 19.90 1.17
C SER A 494 -24.32 19.23 2.51
N PRO A 495 -24.93 18.04 2.53
CA PRO A 495 -25.14 17.27 3.76
C PRO A 495 -23.84 17.15 4.54
N SER A 496 -23.85 17.53 5.81
CA SER A 496 -22.65 17.55 6.65
C SER A 496 -22.95 17.04 8.05
N LEU A 497 -21.96 16.36 8.66
CA LEU A 497 -21.91 16.09 10.09
C LEU A 497 -20.89 17.03 10.72
N VAL A 498 -21.31 17.82 11.68
CA VAL A 498 -20.49 18.78 12.41
C VAL A 498 -20.31 18.25 13.84
N LEU A 499 -19.06 18.04 14.26
CA LEU A 499 -18.73 17.64 15.64
C LEU A 499 -17.94 18.75 16.32
N LEU A 500 -18.51 19.30 17.39
CA LEU A 500 -17.93 20.41 18.12
C LEU A 500 -17.73 20.04 19.59
N ASP A 501 -16.54 20.26 20.12
CA ASP A 501 -16.21 19.99 21.52
C ASP A 501 -15.72 21.26 22.21
N GLU A 502 -16.54 21.80 23.12
CA GLU A 502 -16.25 23.00 23.92
C GLU A 502 -15.75 24.19 23.08
N ILE A 503 -16.61 24.73 22.23
CA ILE A 503 -16.28 25.86 21.35
C ILE A 503 -16.03 27.15 22.11
N LEU A 504 -15.24 28.06 21.51
CA LEU A 504 -14.92 29.42 22.01
C LEU A 504 -14.24 29.41 23.39
N ARG A 505 -13.22 28.51 23.55
CA ARG A 505 -12.46 28.38 24.81
C ARG A 505 -11.57 29.58 25.11
N GLY A 506 -11.21 30.37 24.11
CA GLY A 506 -10.25 31.47 24.21
C GLY A 506 -10.83 32.82 24.62
N THR A 507 -12.12 32.89 25.02
CA THR A 507 -12.79 34.14 25.42
C THR A 507 -13.44 34.08 26.80
N ASN A 508 -14.00 35.20 27.28
CA ASN A 508 -14.70 35.22 28.56
C ASN A 508 -16.01 34.42 28.50
N SER A 509 -16.56 34.05 29.67
CA SER A 509 -17.71 33.16 29.78
C SER A 509 -18.99 33.72 29.10
N ARG A 510 -19.19 35.04 29.10
CA ARG A 510 -20.36 35.67 28.51
C ARG A 510 -20.27 35.65 26.98
N ASP A 511 -19.13 36.06 26.42
CA ASP A 511 -18.91 36.04 24.95
C ASP A 511 -18.96 34.61 24.41
N LYS A 512 -18.39 33.64 25.17
CA LYS A 512 -18.47 32.20 24.85
C LYS A 512 -19.92 31.74 24.75
N GLN A 513 -20.77 32.12 25.72
CA GLN A 513 -22.17 31.75 25.76
C GLN A 513 -22.94 32.38 24.60
N ASP A 514 -22.83 33.71 24.44
CA ASP A 514 -23.52 34.44 23.38
C ASP A 514 -23.12 33.96 21.99
N GLY A 515 -21.84 33.70 21.77
CA GLY A 515 -21.30 33.15 20.54
C GLY A 515 -21.78 31.72 20.26
N SER A 516 -21.84 30.86 21.29
CA SER A 516 -22.33 29.48 21.16
C SER A 516 -23.82 29.45 20.81
N ILE A 517 -24.63 30.29 21.46
CA ILE A 517 -26.07 30.45 21.16
C ILE A 517 -26.26 30.92 19.70
N GLY A 518 -25.47 31.93 19.27
CA GLY A 518 -25.51 32.43 17.90
C GLY A 518 -25.17 31.37 16.86
N LEU A 519 -24.17 30.49 17.14
CA LEU A 519 -23.82 29.38 16.27
C LEU A 519 -24.93 28.32 16.20
N ILE A 520 -25.49 27.93 17.34
CA ILE A 520 -26.57 26.93 17.37
C ILE A 520 -27.77 27.43 16.55
N ARG A 521 -28.16 28.70 16.68
CA ARG A 521 -29.24 29.30 15.88
C ARG A 521 -28.96 29.22 14.37
N GLN A 522 -27.72 29.38 13.96
CA GLN A 522 -27.35 29.22 12.54
C GLN A 522 -27.41 27.74 12.09
N PHE A 523 -27.03 26.79 12.95
CA PHE A 523 -27.14 25.38 12.64
C PHE A 523 -28.60 24.91 12.52
N VAL A 524 -29.52 25.44 13.35
CA VAL A 524 -30.98 25.13 13.29
C VAL A 524 -31.55 25.36 11.90
N THR A 525 -31.07 26.39 11.19
CA THR A 525 -31.55 26.71 9.84
C THR A 525 -30.82 25.94 8.73
N SER A 526 -29.85 25.11 9.08
CA SER A 526 -28.98 24.41 8.12
C SER A 526 -29.49 23.00 7.82
N LYS A 527 -29.00 22.45 6.69
CA LYS A 527 -29.12 21.02 6.32
C LYS A 527 -27.92 20.22 6.82
N SER A 528 -27.61 20.31 8.12
CA SER A 528 -26.47 19.62 8.71
C SER A 528 -26.88 18.90 9.98
N LEU A 529 -26.28 17.74 10.23
CA LEU A 529 -26.36 17.06 11.52
C LEU A 529 -25.28 17.65 12.42
N VAL A 530 -25.61 18.04 13.64
CA VAL A 530 -24.67 18.69 14.55
C VAL A 530 -24.65 17.97 15.88
N ILE A 531 -23.45 17.62 16.38
CA ILE A 531 -23.28 17.17 17.76
C ILE A 531 -22.31 18.15 18.43
N LEU A 532 -22.79 18.80 19.47
CA LEU A 532 -22.05 19.78 20.25
C LEU A 532 -21.91 19.30 21.69
N ALA A 533 -20.67 19.11 22.15
CA ALA A 533 -20.38 18.85 23.55
C ALA A 533 -20.06 20.17 24.28
N SER A 534 -20.68 20.37 25.44
CA SER A 534 -20.43 21.53 26.30
C SER A 534 -20.60 21.16 27.77
N HIS A 535 -19.89 21.87 28.62
CA HIS A 535 -20.13 21.86 30.06
C HIS A 535 -21.12 22.96 30.50
N ASP A 536 -21.54 23.84 29.59
CA ASP A 536 -22.45 24.93 29.85
C ASP A 536 -23.91 24.45 29.76
N VAL A 537 -24.56 24.31 30.91
CA VAL A 537 -25.94 23.82 31.04
C VAL A 537 -26.98 24.80 30.47
N ILE A 538 -26.61 26.10 30.37
CA ILE A 538 -27.53 27.14 29.87
C ILE A 538 -27.85 26.91 28.39
N LEU A 539 -26.92 26.31 27.61
CA LEU A 539 -27.18 25.95 26.23
C LEU A 539 -28.37 24.95 26.11
N GLY A 540 -28.62 24.14 27.14
CA GLY A 540 -29.78 23.24 27.21
C GLY A 540 -31.14 23.98 27.25
N GLU A 541 -31.17 25.26 27.67
CA GLU A 541 -32.40 26.04 27.65
C GLU A 541 -32.88 26.38 26.24
N LEU A 542 -31.97 26.30 25.24
CA LEU A 542 -32.33 26.48 23.83
C LEU A 542 -33.33 25.42 23.33
N GLN A 543 -33.44 24.28 24.00
CA GLN A 543 -34.47 23.29 23.70
C GLN A 543 -35.90 23.87 23.88
N LYS A 544 -36.08 24.88 24.75
CA LYS A 544 -37.38 25.56 24.91
C LYS A 544 -37.71 26.50 23.73
N GLU A 545 -36.64 27.05 23.11
CA GLU A 545 -36.76 27.92 21.93
C GLU A 545 -36.92 27.09 20.64
N PHE A 546 -36.26 25.94 20.57
CA PHE A 546 -36.26 25.02 19.42
C PHE A 546 -36.61 23.61 19.91
N PRO A 547 -37.91 23.26 20.03
CA PRO A 547 -38.35 21.99 20.59
C PRO A 547 -38.12 20.76 19.66
N ASP A 548 -37.88 20.97 18.37
CA ASP A 548 -37.75 19.94 17.34
C ASP A 548 -36.29 19.57 17.02
#